data_9e379f8f4191184e9dc8a1ef67850a5e
#
_entry.id   9e379f8f4191184e9dc8a1ef67850a5e
#
_cell.length_a   1.000
_cell.length_b   1.000
_cell.length_c   1.000
_cell.angle_alpha   90.00
_cell.angle_beta   90.00
_cell.angle_gamma   90.00
#
_symmetry.space_group_name_H-M   'P 1'
#
loop_
_entity.id
_entity.type
_entity.pdbx_description
1 polymer ?
#
loop_
_entity_poly.entity_id
_entity_poly.type
_entity_poly.pdbx_seq_one_letter_code
_entity_poly.pdbx_strand_id
1 'polypeptide(L)'
;QALTKLLVDSPQELISLRYFCDFFDIAKSTLSEDLSSVKTALQHFSLGSLETVAGVAGGVRFIPYRQGERAMSVLREVQQRLQEPDRVIPGGFLDMSDILYDWHIASRLGEIFMTRFADRNPDYIMTVETKGIPLAVMVARAFNKPLVIARRDSKVTDCLLYTSPSPRD
;
A
#
# COMPACT_ATOMS: atom_id res chain seq x y z
N GLN A 1 -17.69 12.13 3.68
CA GLN A 1 -16.76 11.41 4.57
C GLN A 1 -16.78 9.89 4.33
N ALA A 2 -17.96 9.22 4.31
CA ALA A 2 -18.06 7.78 4.08
C ALA A 2 -17.49 7.36 2.72
N LEU A 3 -17.75 8.12 1.66
CA LEU A 3 -17.20 7.90 0.32
C LEU A 3 -15.66 7.88 0.34
N THR A 4 -15.05 8.86 1.00
CA THR A 4 -13.59 8.94 1.14
C THR A 4 -13.03 7.73 1.89
N LYS A 5 -13.72 7.29 2.95
CA LYS A 5 -13.32 6.12 3.73
C LYS A 5 -13.26 4.85 2.87
N LEU A 6 -14.31 4.57 2.10
CA LEU A 6 -14.36 3.40 1.21
C LEU A 6 -13.23 3.42 0.17
N LEU A 7 -12.97 4.58 -0.43
CA LEU A 7 -11.90 4.73 -1.42
C LEU A 7 -10.52 4.50 -0.81
N VAL A 8 -10.25 5.05 0.37
CA VAL A 8 -8.94 4.93 1.04
C VAL A 8 -8.69 3.53 1.59
N ASP A 9 -9.74 2.82 2.00
CA ASP A 9 -9.61 1.45 2.48
C ASP A 9 -9.25 0.45 1.37
N SER A 10 -9.66 0.74 0.13
CA SER A 10 -9.41 -0.10 -1.05
C SER A 10 -8.53 0.63 -2.08
N PRO A 11 -7.25 0.92 -1.76
CA PRO A 11 -6.37 1.62 -2.68
C PRO A 11 -6.21 0.83 -3.98
N GLN A 12 -6.14 1.54 -5.12
CA GLN A 12 -6.00 0.99 -6.48
C GLN A 12 -7.18 0.13 -6.96
N GLU A 13 -8.16 -0.16 -6.12
CA GLU A 13 -9.36 -0.88 -6.54
C GLU A 13 -10.24 0.04 -7.39
N LEU A 14 -10.63 -0.45 -8.57
CA LEU A 14 -11.55 0.28 -9.45
C LEU A 14 -12.97 -0.01 -9.01
N ILE A 15 -13.60 0.95 -8.35
CA ILE A 15 -14.97 0.84 -7.84
C ILE A 15 -15.92 1.56 -8.80
N SER A 16 -16.95 0.88 -9.27
CA SER A 16 -17.90 1.46 -10.21
C SER A 16 -18.72 2.60 -9.58
N LEU A 17 -19.04 3.63 -10.39
CA LEU A 17 -19.89 4.72 -9.91
C LEU A 17 -21.29 4.21 -9.50
N ARG A 18 -21.77 3.18 -10.19
CA ARG A 18 -23.05 2.55 -9.85
C ARG A 18 -23.05 1.97 -8.44
N TYR A 19 -21.97 1.28 -8.05
CA TYR A 19 -21.85 0.75 -6.69
C TYR A 19 -22.02 1.85 -5.63
N PHE A 20 -21.39 3.00 -5.82
CA PHE A 20 -21.54 4.11 -4.88
C PHE A 20 -22.95 4.72 -4.90
N CYS A 21 -23.57 4.88 -6.08
CA CYS A 21 -24.92 5.37 -6.17
C CYS A 21 -25.91 4.46 -5.43
N ASP A 22 -25.79 3.15 -5.64
CA ASP A 22 -26.64 2.13 -5.02
C ASP A 22 -26.38 2.04 -3.50
N PHE A 23 -25.09 2.10 -3.08
CA PHE A 23 -24.71 1.99 -1.67
C PHE A 23 -25.14 3.19 -0.82
N PHE A 24 -25.05 4.40 -1.37
CA PHE A 24 -25.40 5.64 -0.65
C PHE A 24 -26.82 6.13 -0.96
N ASP A 25 -27.55 5.48 -1.86
CA ASP A 25 -28.86 5.91 -2.36
C ASP A 25 -28.84 7.37 -2.86
N ILE A 26 -27.88 7.70 -3.72
CA ILE A 26 -27.69 9.05 -4.28
C ILE A 26 -27.64 9.06 -5.80
N ALA A 27 -28.03 10.19 -6.38
CA ALA A 27 -27.96 10.41 -7.82
C ALA A 27 -26.48 10.50 -8.29
N LYS A 28 -26.23 10.08 -9.53
CA LYS A 28 -24.91 10.14 -10.16
C LYS A 28 -24.31 11.56 -10.20
N SER A 29 -25.15 12.59 -10.35
CA SER A 29 -24.72 13.99 -10.32
C SER A 29 -24.12 14.36 -8.95
N THR A 30 -24.83 14.05 -7.87
CA THR A 30 -24.38 14.28 -6.49
C THR A 30 -23.07 13.53 -6.21
N LEU A 31 -22.99 12.26 -6.62
CA LEU A 31 -21.75 11.49 -6.50
C LEU A 31 -20.59 12.15 -7.24
N SER A 32 -20.82 12.67 -8.45
CA SER A 32 -19.78 13.34 -9.24
C SER A 32 -19.27 14.61 -8.58
N GLU A 33 -20.14 15.40 -7.95
CA GLU A 33 -19.77 16.59 -7.18
C GLU A 33 -18.94 16.21 -5.95
N ASP A 34 -19.38 15.19 -5.21
CA ASP A 34 -18.67 14.68 -4.05
C ASP A 34 -17.27 14.15 -4.41
N LEU A 35 -17.17 13.37 -5.48
CA LEU A 35 -15.88 12.87 -5.99
C LEU A 35 -14.95 14.00 -6.43
N SER A 36 -15.49 15.04 -7.06
CA SER A 36 -14.70 16.23 -7.43
C SER A 36 -14.16 16.95 -6.18
N SER A 37 -14.97 17.10 -5.15
CA SER A 37 -14.58 17.70 -3.89
C SER A 37 -13.49 16.88 -3.17
N VAL A 38 -13.67 15.56 -3.11
CA VAL A 38 -12.66 14.65 -2.53
C VAL A 38 -11.36 14.69 -3.33
N LYS A 39 -11.43 14.67 -4.66
CA LYS A 39 -10.25 14.78 -5.54
C LYS A 39 -9.47 16.05 -5.28
N THR A 40 -10.16 17.19 -5.22
CA THR A 40 -9.56 18.50 -4.95
C THR A 40 -8.86 18.52 -3.59
N ALA A 41 -9.53 18.01 -2.55
CA ALA A 41 -8.96 17.94 -1.20
C ALA A 41 -7.71 17.06 -1.13
N LEU A 42 -7.76 15.85 -1.71
CA LEU A 42 -6.62 14.93 -1.75
C LEU A 42 -5.40 15.54 -2.45
N GLN A 43 -5.63 16.22 -3.57
CA GLN A 43 -4.56 16.89 -4.33
C GLN A 43 -4.00 18.09 -3.56
N HIS A 44 -4.86 18.94 -3.00
CA HIS A 44 -4.45 20.12 -2.24
C HIS A 44 -3.53 19.76 -1.06
N PHE A 45 -3.87 18.72 -0.32
CA PHE A 45 -3.09 18.26 0.82
C PHE A 45 -2.03 17.20 0.48
N SER A 46 -1.86 16.88 -0.81
CA SER A 46 -0.92 15.84 -1.29
C SER A 46 -1.12 14.48 -0.60
N LEU A 47 -2.36 14.07 -0.36
CA LEU A 47 -2.72 12.84 0.35
C LEU A 47 -2.90 11.62 -0.57
N GLY A 48 -2.96 11.84 -1.87
CA GLY A 48 -3.22 10.84 -2.90
C GLY A 48 -3.94 11.48 -4.09
N SER A 49 -4.38 10.66 -5.02
CA SER A 49 -5.19 11.12 -6.15
C SER A 49 -6.38 10.19 -6.40
N LEU A 50 -7.42 10.73 -7.04
CA LEU A 50 -8.52 9.94 -7.61
C LEU A 50 -8.36 9.90 -9.12
N GLU A 51 -8.35 8.70 -9.66
CA GLU A 51 -8.39 8.45 -11.10
C GLU A 51 -9.79 7.96 -11.49
N THR A 52 -10.34 8.56 -12.52
CA THR A 52 -11.63 8.13 -13.10
C THR A 52 -11.35 7.42 -14.41
N VAL A 53 -11.80 6.18 -14.51
CA VAL A 53 -11.73 5.37 -15.73
C VAL A 53 -13.10 5.39 -16.41
N ALA A 54 -13.11 5.82 -17.67
CA ALA A 54 -14.34 5.86 -18.45
C ALA A 54 -14.69 4.48 -19.03
N GLY A 55 -15.98 4.28 -19.38
CA GLY A 55 -16.45 3.07 -20.06
C GLY A 55 -17.46 2.25 -19.26
N VAL A 56 -17.91 1.15 -19.83
CA VAL A 56 -18.93 0.25 -19.22
C VAL A 56 -18.39 -0.40 -17.94
N ALA A 57 -17.12 -0.80 -17.95
CA ALA A 57 -16.41 -1.31 -16.79
C ALA A 57 -15.62 -0.21 -16.04
N GLY A 58 -16.00 1.05 -16.25
CA GLY A 58 -15.32 2.19 -15.65
C GLY A 58 -15.73 2.42 -14.20
N GLY A 59 -14.99 3.30 -13.56
CA GLY A 59 -15.21 3.63 -12.15
C GLY A 59 -14.22 4.67 -11.67
N VAL A 60 -14.04 4.73 -10.37
CA VAL A 60 -13.04 5.58 -9.72
C VAL A 60 -12.17 4.71 -8.82
N ARG A 61 -10.90 5.06 -8.74
CA ARG A 61 -9.95 4.44 -7.83
C ARG A 61 -9.11 5.48 -7.09
N PHE A 62 -8.76 5.17 -5.87
CA PHE A 62 -7.84 5.96 -5.08
C PHE A 62 -6.40 5.45 -5.27
N ILE A 63 -5.50 6.36 -5.58
CA ILE A 63 -4.07 6.08 -5.72
C ILE A 63 -3.36 6.74 -4.55
N PRO A 64 -2.87 5.96 -3.57
CA PRO A 64 -2.09 6.50 -2.49
C PRO A 64 -0.72 6.91 -3.00
N TYR A 65 -0.25 8.08 -2.61
CA TYR A 65 1.12 8.48 -2.84
C TYR A 65 1.66 9.32 -1.69
N ARG A 66 2.99 9.33 -1.57
CA ARG A 66 3.71 10.16 -0.61
C ARG A 66 4.99 10.67 -1.24
N GLN A 67 5.08 11.97 -1.42
CA GLN A 67 6.20 12.63 -2.11
C GLN A 67 6.61 13.93 -1.40
N GLY A 68 7.69 14.55 -1.89
CA GLY A 68 8.18 15.82 -1.37
C GLY A 68 8.49 15.77 0.12
N GLU A 69 8.15 16.81 0.85
CA GLU A 69 8.42 16.92 2.29
C GLU A 69 7.71 15.84 3.13
N ARG A 70 6.53 15.38 2.71
CA ARG A 70 5.82 14.29 3.38
C ARG A 70 6.59 12.96 3.32
N ALA A 71 7.26 12.68 2.21
CA ALA A 71 8.13 11.51 2.10
C ALA A 71 9.43 11.70 2.90
N MET A 72 10.04 12.88 2.78
CA MET A 72 11.28 13.20 3.47
C MET A 72 11.15 13.17 4.99
N SER A 73 10.00 13.60 5.54
CA SER A 73 9.76 13.53 6.98
C SER A 73 9.76 12.10 7.51
N VAL A 74 9.16 11.16 6.77
CA VAL A 74 9.18 9.74 7.12
C VAL A 74 10.60 9.16 7.05
N LEU A 75 11.33 9.48 5.98
CA LEU A 75 12.71 9.00 5.84
C LEU A 75 13.63 9.54 6.93
N ARG A 76 13.47 10.81 7.33
CA ARG A 76 14.20 11.38 8.47
C ARG A 76 13.82 10.72 9.80
N GLU A 77 12.55 10.43 10.03
CA GLU A 77 12.11 9.69 11.21
C GLU A 77 12.76 8.30 11.29
N VAL A 78 12.76 7.56 10.17
CA VAL A 78 13.45 6.27 10.08
C VAL A 78 14.97 6.42 10.30
N GLN A 79 15.58 7.40 9.67
CA GLN A 79 17.02 7.68 9.83
C GLN A 79 17.36 7.99 11.30
N GLN A 80 16.59 8.83 11.98
CA GLN A 80 16.81 9.16 13.39
C GLN A 80 16.74 7.91 14.27
N ARG A 81 15.72 7.07 14.08
CA ARG A 81 15.60 5.80 14.83
C ARG A 81 16.77 4.86 14.54
N LEU A 82 17.27 4.78 13.30
CA LEU A 82 18.40 3.95 12.92
C LEU A 82 19.74 4.44 13.52
N GLN A 83 19.84 5.70 13.91
CA GLN A 83 21.05 6.28 14.52
C GLN A 83 21.13 6.11 16.05
N GLU A 84 20.12 5.50 16.67
CA GLU A 84 20.13 5.21 18.11
C GLU A 84 21.29 4.24 18.44
N PRO A 85 22.04 4.49 19.54
CA PRO A 85 23.30 3.78 19.81
C PRO A 85 23.15 2.27 20.00
N ASP A 86 22.03 1.82 20.57
CA ASP A 86 21.82 0.43 20.98
C ASP A 86 21.33 -0.49 19.86
N ARG A 87 21.34 0.00 18.62
CA ARG A 87 20.83 -0.77 17.47
C ARG A 87 21.80 -1.75 16.86
N VAL A 88 23.09 -1.60 17.16
CA VAL A 88 24.10 -2.52 16.66
C VAL A 88 24.17 -3.72 17.60
N ILE A 89 23.69 -4.87 17.11
CA ILE A 89 23.75 -6.13 17.85
C ILE A 89 25.02 -6.91 17.56
N PRO A 90 25.41 -7.89 18.41
CA PRO A 90 26.59 -8.71 18.20
C PRO A 90 26.64 -9.29 16.79
N GLY A 91 27.82 -9.18 16.15
CA GLY A 91 28.01 -9.56 14.74
C GLY A 91 27.89 -8.41 13.75
N GLY A 92 27.69 -7.17 14.22
CA GLY A 92 27.64 -5.97 13.37
C GLY A 92 26.32 -5.80 12.60
N PHE A 93 25.28 -6.50 13.00
CA PHE A 93 23.95 -6.36 12.41
C PHE A 93 23.20 -5.20 13.05
N LEU A 94 22.38 -4.52 12.23
CA LEU A 94 21.51 -3.44 12.68
C LEU A 94 20.12 -4.00 13.02
N ASP A 95 19.66 -3.82 14.25
CA ASP A 95 18.28 -4.14 14.61
C ASP A 95 17.34 -3.00 14.18
N MET A 96 16.41 -3.34 13.30
CA MET A 96 15.38 -2.45 12.78
C MET A 96 13.98 -3.03 12.96
N SER A 97 13.84 -4.03 13.82
CA SER A 97 12.59 -4.77 13.97
C SER A 97 11.44 -3.86 14.41
N ASP A 98 11.66 -3.01 15.39
CA ASP A 98 10.67 -2.04 15.90
C ASP A 98 10.22 -1.04 14.84
N ILE A 99 11.09 -0.67 13.90
CA ILE A 99 10.76 0.23 12.77
C ILE A 99 9.91 -0.51 11.75
N LEU A 100 10.30 -1.73 11.38
CA LEU A 100 9.60 -2.51 10.35
C LEU A 100 8.25 -3.05 10.84
N TYR A 101 8.12 -3.34 12.14
CA TYR A 101 6.86 -3.81 12.74
C TYR A 101 5.95 -2.66 13.22
N ASP A 102 6.42 -1.41 13.17
CA ASP A 102 5.56 -0.23 13.35
C ASP A 102 4.72 -0.02 12.09
N TRP A 103 3.44 -0.40 12.17
CA TRP A 103 2.53 -0.29 11.03
C TRP A 103 2.35 1.15 10.53
N HIS A 104 2.50 2.15 11.40
CA HIS A 104 2.44 3.57 11.02
C HIS A 104 3.61 3.93 10.10
N ILE A 105 4.82 3.46 10.40
CA ILE A 105 5.98 3.66 9.55
C ILE A 105 5.85 2.81 8.28
N ALA A 106 5.55 1.52 8.43
CA ALA A 106 5.45 0.59 7.32
C ALA A 106 4.41 1.04 6.27
N SER A 107 3.23 1.54 6.70
CA SER A 107 2.21 2.02 5.76
C SER A 107 2.66 3.27 5.00
N ARG A 108 3.31 4.22 5.68
CA ARG A 108 3.86 5.42 5.04
C ARG A 108 4.99 5.10 4.06
N LEU A 109 5.83 4.13 4.40
CA LEU A 109 6.86 3.61 3.49
C LEU A 109 6.21 2.91 2.28
N GLY A 110 5.13 2.15 2.47
CA GLY A 110 4.36 1.54 1.38
C GLY A 110 3.87 2.57 0.37
N GLU A 111 3.37 3.73 0.83
CA GLU A 111 2.97 4.85 -0.05
C GLU A 111 4.18 5.47 -0.78
N ILE A 112 5.35 5.55 -0.15
CA ILE A 112 6.60 6.02 -0.79
C ILE A 112 7.01 5.04 -1.89
N PHE A 113 6.97 3.72 -1.62
CA PHE A 113 7.22 2.69 -2.64
C PHE A 113 6.25 2.83 -3.81
N MET A 114 4.94 2.99 -3.53
CA MET A 114 3.94 3.21 -4.58
C MET A 114 4.30 4.41 -5.44
N THR A 115 4.67 5.53 -4.83
CA THR A 115 5.05 6.75 -5.56
C THR A 115 6.29 6.54 -6.42
N ARG A 116 7.31 5.86 -5.87
CA ARG A 116 8.61 5.68 -6.52
C ARG A 116 8.57 4.70 -7.70
N PHE A 117 7.66 3.73 -7.64
CA PHE A 117 7.55 2.64 -8.61
C PHE A 117 6.19 2.61 -9.32
N ALA A 118 5.48 3.74 -9.36
CA ALA A 118 4.15 3.84 -9.95
C ALA A 118 4.11 3.43 -11.44
N ASP A 119 5.20 3.65 -12.17
CA ASP A 119 5.37 3.32 -13.58
C ASP A 119 5.61 1.81 -13.84
N ARG A 120 5.94 1.04 -12.81
CA ARG A 120 6.34 -0.38 -12.96
C ARG A 120 5.17 -1.33 -13.12
N ASN A 121 3.99 -0.98 -12.61
CA ASN A 121 2.77 -1.81 -12.62
C ASN A 121 3.06 -3.30 -12.35
N PRO A 122 3.60 -3.65 -11.18
CA PRO A 122 3.98 -5.02 -10.86
C PRO A 122 2.76 -5.93 -10.80
N ASP A 123 2.93 -7.21 -11.14
CA ASP A 123 1.90 -8.25 -10.96
C ASP A 123 1.86 -8.77 -9.53
N TYR A 124 3.03 -8.82 -8.88
CA TYR A 124 3.22 -9.32 -7.51
C TYR A 124 4.21 -8.44 -6.76
N ILE A 125 4.03 -8.38 -5.46
CA ILE A 125 5.05 -7.87 -4.53
C ILE A 125 5.72 -9.08 -3.90
N MET A 126 7.04 -9.12 -3.91
CA MET A 126 7.80 -10.25 -3.36
C MET A 126 8.75 -9.79 -2.27
N THR A 127 8.83 -10.56 -1.20
CA THR A 127 9.80 -10.38 -0.11
C THR A 127 10.40 -11.71 0.32
N VAL A 128 11.52 -11.63 1.04
CA VAL A 128 12.13 -12.79 1.70
C VAL A 128 11.74 -12.77 3.18
N GLU A 129 11.50 -13.96 3.77
CA GLU A 129 11.27 -14.03 5.22
C GLU A 129 12.55 -13.58 5.98
N THR A 130 12.45 -12.91 7.14
CA THR A 130 11.25 -12.69 7.94
C THR A 130 10.96 -11.20 8.14
N LYS A 131 11.99 -10.37 8.38
CA LYS A 131 11.82 -8.98 8.84
C LYS A 131 11.18 -8.05 7.81
N GLY A 132 11.32 -8.35 6.51
CA GLY A 132 10.74 -7.54 5.44
C GLY A 132 9.23 -7.72 5.23
N ILE A 133 8.61 -8.74 5.86
CA ILE A 133 7.20 -9.08 5.62
C ILE A 133 6.25 -7.94 5.96
N PRO A 134 6.32 -7.26 7.13
CA PRO A 134 5.37 -6.20 7.48
C PRO A 134 5.40 -5.04 6.47
N LEU A 135 6.59 -4.61 6.07
CA LEU A 135 6.75 -3.58 5.04
C LEU A 135 6.18 -4.05 3.69
N ALA A 136 6.48 -5.29 3.28
CA ALA A 136 5.99 -5.84 2.03
C ALA A 136 4.45 -5.96 1.99
N VAL A 137 3.80 -6.26 3.11
CA VAL A 137 2.32 -6.24 3.25
C VAL A 137 1.78 -4.84 2.96
N MET A 138 2.41 -3.79 3.50
CA MET A 138 1.96 -2.42 3.27
C MET A 138 2.24 -1.95 1.84
N VAL A 139 3.33 -2.39 1.24
CA VAL A 139 3.61 -2.15 -0.19
C VAL A 139 2.57 -2.87 -1.06
N ALA A 140 2.30 -4.14 -0.80
CA ALA A 140 1.30 -4.94 -1.52
C ALA A 140 -0.10 -4.29 -1.42
N ARG A 141 -0.47 -3.81 -0.23
CA ARG A 141 -1.71 -3.04 -0.03
C ARG A 141 -1.73 -1.76 -0.88
N ALA A 142 -0.65 -0.98 -0.89
CA ALA A 142 -0.59 0.28 -1.63
C ALA A 142 -0.70 0.07 -3.15
N PHE A 143 -0.15 -1.01 -3.67
CA PHE A 143 -0.24 -1.41 -5.08
C PHE A 143 -1.51 -2.22 -5.40
N ASN A 144 -2.26 -2.68 -4.40
CA ASN A 144 -3.35 -3.65 -4.55
C ASN A 144 -2.91 -4.90 -5.33
N LYS A 145 -1.80 -5.49 -4.89
CA LYS A 145 -1.19 -6.66 -5.53
C LYS A 145 -0.97 -7.80 -4.53
N PRO A 146 -1.03 -9.05 -4.99
CA PRO A 146 -0.72 -10.19 -4.13
C PRO A 146 0.72 -10.12 -3.61
N LEU A 147 0.91 -10.60 -2.36
CA LEU A 147 2.22 -10.73 -1.74
C LEU A 147 2.73 -12.18 -1.88
N VAL A 148 3.96 -12.32 -2.34
CA VAL A 148 4.71 -13.58 -2.38
C VAL A 148 5.83 -13.51 -1.35
N ILE A 149 5.93 -14.52 -0.48
CA ILE A 149 6.99 -14.62 0.52
C ILE A 149 7.92 -15.77 0.13
N ALA A 150 9.15 -15.44 -0.25
CA ALA A 150 10.18 -16.43 -0.50
C ALA A 150 10.73 -16.95 0.82
N ARG A 151 10.77 -18.27 0.99
CA ARG A 151 11.27 -18.98 2.18
C ARG A 151 12.32 -20.00 1.79
N ARG A 152 13.20 -20.33 2.73
CA ARG A 152 14.20 -21.37 2.53
C ARG A 152 13.58 -22.76 2.56
N ASP A 153 12.63 -22.98 3.46
CA ASP A 153 11.95 -24.25 3.63
C ASP A 153 10.43 -24.05 3.65
N SER A 154 9.67 -24.92 3.00
CA SER A 154 8.22 -24.92 3.09
C SER A 154 7.76 -25.55 4.41
N LYS A 155 6.93 -24.84 5.17
CA LYS A 155 6.25 -25.41 6.34
C LYS A 155 4.90 -25.94 5.93
N VAL A 156 4.54 -27.12 6.42
CA VAL A 156 3.26 -27.79 6.10
C VAL A 156 2.04 -26.92 6.39
N THR A 157 2.14 -26.05 7.39
CA THR A 157 1.08 -25.08 7.75
C THR A 157 0.89 -23.94 6.77
N ASP A 158 1.87 -23.71 5.87
CA ASP A 158 1.83 -22.66 4.86
C ASP A 158 1.35 -23.17 3.51
N CYS A 159 0.89 -24.42 3.44
CA CYS A 159 0.58 -25.19 2.23
C CYS A 159 -0.55 -24.58 1.37
N LEU A 160 -1.35 -23.65 1.89
CA LEU A 160 -2.42 -23.01 1.12
C LEU A 160 -1.92 -22.01 0.06
N LEU A 161 -0.63 -21.66 0.08
CA LEU A 161 -0.01 -20.74 -0.90
C LEU A 161 0.99 -21.42 -1.86
N TYR A 162 1.27 -22.71 -1.68
CA TYR A 162 2.22 -23.46 -2.48
C TYR A 162 1.51 -24.51 -3.34
N THR A 163 1.22 -24.19 -4.57
CA THR A 163 0.70 -25.13 -5.58
C THR A 163 1.78 -25.67 -6.49
N SER A 164 3.05 -25.39 -6.24
CA SER A 164 4.17 -25.88 -7.06
C SER A 164 5.01 -26.91 -6.30
N PRO A 165 5.23 -28.09 -6.84
CA PRO A 165 6.15 -29.05 -6.26
C PRO A 165 7.57 -28.48 -6.26
N SER A 166 8.32 -28.79 -5.21
CA SER A 166 9.73 -28.41 -5.12
C SER A 166 10.54 -29.14 -6.20
N PRO A 167 11.48 -28.48 -6.89
CA PRO A 167 12.35 -29.14 -7.85
C PRO A 167 13.40 -30.07 -7.25
N ARG A 168 13.20 -30.58 -6.05
CA ARG A 168 14.19 -31.37 -5.29
C ARG A 168 13.79 -32.83 -5.05
N ASP A 169 13.04 -33.43 -5.95
CA ASP A 169 12.84 -34.89 -5.95
C ASP A 169 13.48 -35.49 -7.18
#